data_aac17f7afbce6948cb94069daac3dc2b
#
_entry.id   aac17f7afbce6948cb94069daac3dc2b
#
_cell.length_a   1.000
_cell.length_b   1.000
_cell.length_c   1.000
_cell.angle_alpha   90.00
_cell.angle_beta   90.00
_cell.angle_gamma   90.00
#
_symmetry.space_group_name_H-M   'P 1'
#
loop_
_entity.id
_entity.type
_entity.pdbx_description
1 polymer ?
#
loop_
_entity_poly.entity_id
_entity_poly.type
_entity_poly.pdbx_seq_one_letter_code
_entity_poly.pdbx_strand_id
1 'polypeptide(L)'
;MIRTHVLRPSKKSLAAAVELLNSGGLVAFPTETVYGLGARAYDASAARRVYKAKGRPSDNPLIVHVCDEAMLTDVVKRVTPLARRLMDAFWPGPLTLILEKSARVPGAVTAGGSTVAVRCPGHAAARALIRALGEPVAAPSANLSGRPSPTTAAHVLRDLRGRVALIIDGGPCRKGLESAIVDARGKRPVVLRHGTLTAEAIARAAGAPLRVPGGSSPLSPGTKHRHYAPSCRVILVPPALVRRGALAGLSAAGAGLVHRAPWPGRRPAFAVRVRGGAGSYAAALFAALRDAEAAGVRSLYVETVPDRGVGRAVMDRLRRAARR
;
A
#
# COMPACT_ATOMS: atom_id res chain seq x y z
N MET A 1 24.35 10.48 -9.62
CA MET A 1 22.91 10.19 -9.43
C MET A 1 22.56 8.99 -10.29
N ILE A 2 21.72 8.05 -9.76
CA ILE A 2 21.24 6.88 -10.53
C ILE A 2 20.27 7.38 -11.61
N ARG A 3 20.47 6.98 -12.88
CA ARG A 3 19.50 7.23 -13.96
C ARG A 3 18.29 6.33 -13.75
N THR A 4 17.08 6.91 -13.61
CA THR A 4 15.83 6.16 -13.43
C THR A 4 15.15 5.95 -14.78
N HIS A 5 14.92 4.69 -15.14
CA HIS A 5 14.20 4.30 -16.35
C HIS A 5 12.76 3.88 -15.98
N VAL A 6 11.79 4.21 -16.84
CA VAL A 6 10.39 3.78 -16.73
C VAL A 6 10.09 2.93 -17.96
N LEU A 7 9.77 1.65 -17.76
CA LEU A 7 9.54 0.69 -18.84
C LEU A 7 8.21 -0.03 -18.65
N ARG A 8 7.47 -0.26 -19.73
CA ARG A 8 6.27 -1.11 -19.72
C ARG A 8 6.66 -2.58 -19.49
N PRO A 9 5.77 -3.40 -18.87
CA PRO A 9 6.01 -4.83 -18.70
C PRO A 9 6.24 -5.53 -20.04
N SER A 10 7.37 -6.19 -20.21
CA SER A 10 7.76 -7.00 -21.36
C SER A 10 8.80 -8.03 -20.93
N LYS A 11 9.07 -9.04 -21.73
CA LYS A 11 10.17 -10.00 -21.45
C LYS A 11 11.49 -9.25 -21.20
N LYS A 12 11.81 -8.26 -22.03
CA LYS A 12 13.06 -7.46 -21.92
C LYS A 12 13.13 -6.64 -20.63
N SER A 13 12.04 -5.94 -20.28
CA SER A 13 12.03 -5.13 -19.05
C SER A 13 12.02 -5.96 -17.78
N LEU A 14 11.38 -7.14 -17.79
CA LEU A 14 11.42 -8.09 -16.68
C LEU A 14 12.83 -8.71 -16.53
N ALA A 15 13.50 -9.06 -17.61
CA ALA A 15 14.88 -9.54 -17.57
C ALA A 15 15.84 -8.48 -16.97
N ALA A 16 15.74 -7.22 -17.41
CA ALA A 16 16.49 -6.11 -16.84
C ALA A 16 16.19 -5.89 -15.35
N ALA A 17 14.93 -6.05 -14.94
CA ALA A 17 14.54 -5.95 -13.53
C ALA A 17 15.14 -7.09 -12.69
N VAL A 18 15.17 -8.31 -13.21
CA VAL A 18 15.80 -9.49 -12.56
C VAL A 18 17.29 -9.27 -12.39
N GLU A 19 17.98 -8.81 -13.44
CA GLU A 19 19.41 -8.50 -13.39
C GLU A 19 19.73 -7.45 -12.31
N LEU A 20 18.95 -6.37 -12.27
CA LEU A 20 19.07 -5.35 -11.23
C LEU A 20 18.85 -5.91 -9.82
N LEU A 21 17.83 -6.75 -9.63
CA LEU A 21 17.58 -7.37 -8.34
C LEU A 21 18.71 -8.32 -7.95
N ASN A 22 19.24 -9.12 -8.89
CA ASN A 22 20.35 -10.05 -8.65
C ASN A 22 21.66 -9.33 -8.28
N SER A 23 21.90 -8.14 -8.84
CA SER A 23 23.03 -7.29 -8.43
C SER A 23 22.76 -6.54 -7.10
N GLY A 24 21.65 -6.85 -6.42
CA GLY A 24 21.23 -6.22 -5.17
C GLY A 24 20.62 -4.84 -5.36
N GLY A 25 20.27 -4.43 -6.58
CA GLY A 25 19.57 -3.19 -6.89
C GLY A 25 18.11 -3.19 -6.42
N LEU A 26 17.43 -2.06 -6.66
CA LEU A 26 16.02 -1.87 -6.32
C LEU A 26 15.20 -1.67 -7.59
N VAL A 27 14.03 -2.28 -7.63
CA VAL A 27 13.06 -2.15 -8.73
C VAL A 27 11.70 -1.73 -8.18
N ALA A 28 11.11 -0.67 -8.73
CA ALA A 28 9.71 -0.37 -8.44
C ALA A 28 8.81 -1.13 -9.42
N PHE A 29 7.74 -1.75 -8.89
CA PHE A 29 6.84 -2.59 -9.68
C PHE A 29 5.38 -2.38 -9.29
N PRO A 30 4.44 -2.55 -10.26
CA PRO A 30 3.02 -2.38 -10.01
C PRO A 30 2.44 -3.55 -9.22
N THR A 31 1.47 -3.26 -8.36
CA THR A 31 0.54 -4.26 -7.83
C THR A 31 -0.89 -3.79 -8.06
N GLU A 32 -1.90 -4.65 -7.77
CA GLU A 32 -3.30 -4.23 -7.84
C GLU A 32 -3.67 -3.20 -6.77
N THR A 33 -2.86 -3.08 -5.72
CA THR A 33 -3.06 -2.17 -4.58
C THR A 33 -2.35 -0.84 -4.74
N VAL A 34 -1.02 -0.83 -4.64
CA VAL A 34 -0.12 0.30 -4.81
C VAL A 34 1.20 -0.19 -5.41
N TYR A 35 2.02 0.68 -5.99
CA TYR A 35 3.36 0.31 -6.43
C TYR A 35 4.25 -0.07 -5.25
N GLY A 36 5.02 -1.15 -5.41
CA GLY A 36 6.01 -1.64 -4.45
C GLY A 36 7.42 -1.26 -4.85
N LEU A 37 8.30 -0.98 -3.87
CA LEU A 37 9.74 -0.85 -4.07
C LEU A 37 10.42 -2.13 -3.61
N GLY A 38 10.85 -2.95 -4.58
CA GLY A 38 11.33 -4.30 -4.36
C GLY A 38 12.83 -4.44 -4.25
N ALA A 39 13.21 -5.37 -3.39
CA ALA A 39 14.55 -5.93 -3.24
C ALA A 39 14.45 -7.45 -3.06
N ARG A 40 15.51 -8.22 -3.31
CA ARG A 40 15.55 -9.66 -2.99
C ARG A 40 15.28 -9.86 -1.49
N ALA A 41 14.32 -10.74 -1.17
CA ALA A 41 13.88 -10.92 0.21
C ALA A 41 14.94 -11.58 1.11
N TYR A 42 15.82 -12.38 0.55
CA TYR A 42 16.88 -13.06 1.30
C TYR A 42 18.19 -12.25 1.41
N ASP A 43 18.28 -11.09 0.74
CA ASP A 43 19.42 -10.18 0.82
C ASP A 43 19.19 -9.08 1.85
N ALA A 44 19.80 -9.22 3.04
CA ALA A 44 19.72 -8.23 4.10
C ALA A 44 20.26 -6.84 3.68
N SER A 45 21.27 -6.80 2.80
CA SER A 45 21.87 -5.57 2.31
C SER A 45 20.92 -4.86 1.34
N ALA A 46 20.26 -5.60 0.42
CA ALA A 46 19.25 -5.08 -0.46
C ALA A 46 18.03 -4.55 0.32
N ALA A 47 17.60 -5.26 1.37
CA ALA A 47 16.55 -4.77 2.27
C ALA A 47 16.93 -3.44 2.94
N ARG A 48 18.15 -3.28 3.43
CA ARG A 48 18.65 -2.00 3.98
C ARG A 48 18.66 -0.88 2.94
N ARG A 49 18.97 -1.19 1.66
CA ARG A 49 18.88 -0.20 0.57
C ARG A 49 17.45 0.31 0.36
N VAL A 50 16.42 -0.53 0.54
CA VAL A 50 15.01 -0.08 0.49
C VAL A 50 14.74 0.98 1.55
N TYR A 51 15.15 0.76 2.80
CA TYR A 51 14.98 1.74 3.89
C TYR A 51 15.69 3.05 3.56
N LYS A 52 16.96 2.99 3.11
CA LYS A 52 17.75 4.16 2.72
C LYS A 52 17.10 4.95 1.57
N ALA A 53 16.69 4.28 0.50
CA ALA A 53 16.08 4.92 -0.67
C ALA A 53 14.80 5.69 -0.34
N LYS A 54 14.02 5.18 0.62
CA LYS A 54 12.74 5.76 1.06
C LYS A 54 12.88 6.78 2.21
N GLY A 55 13.99 6.80 2.93
CA GLY A 55 14.07 7.45 4.24
C GLY A 55 13.10 6.79 5.24
N ARG A 56 12.95 5.46 5.17
CA ARG A 56 12.03 4.69 6.03
C ARG A 56 12.72 4.28 7.32
N PRO A 57 12.06 4.40 8.48
CA PRO A 57 12.58 3.83 9.73
C PRO A 57 12.74 2.31 9.63
N SER A 58 13.87 1.78 10.10
CA SER A 58 14.22 0.35 10.00
C SER A 58 13.42 -0.54 10.96
N ASP A 59 12.74 0.03 11.94
CA ASP A 59 11.81 -0.66 12.86
C ASP A 59 10.43 -0.96 12.25
N ASN A 60 10.24 -0.59 10.98
CA ASN A 60 8.98 -0.77 10.26
C ASN A 60 9.16 -1.87 9.17
N PRO A 61 8.74 -3.13 9.43
CA PRO A 61 9.07 -4.28 8.58
C PRO A 61 8.58 -4.14 7.14
N LEU A 62 9.14 -4.96 6.25
CA LEU A 62 8.74 -5.06 4.84
C LEU A 62 7.73 -6.20 4.65
N ILE A 63 6.99 -6.16 3.54
CA ILE A 63 6.13 -7.27 3.12
C ILE A 63 6.90 -8.10 2.10
N VAL A 64 6.99 -9.41 2.32
CA VAL A 64 7.58 -10.36 1.37
C VAL A 64 6.50 -10.76 0.37
N HIS A 65 6.78 -10.58 -0.91
CA HIS A 65 5.91 -10.94 -2.02
C HIS A 65 6.38 -12.25 -2.65
N VAL A 66 5.45 -13.19 -2.79
CA VAL A 66 5.64 -14.50 -3.42
C VAL A 66 4.77 -14.59 -4.68
N CYS A 67 5.11 -15.41 -5.66
CA CYS A 67 4.29 -15.61 -6.86
C CYS A 67 3.33 -16.79 -6.75
N ASP A 68 3.62 -17.75 -5.86
CA ASP A 68 2.84 -18.96 -5.62
C ASP A 68 3.09 -19.53 -4.23
N GLU A 69 2.49 -20.66 -3.94
CA GLU A 69 2.59 -21.34 -2.66
C GLU A 69 3.90 -22.07 -2.48
N ALA A 70 4.49 -22.63 -3.54
CA ALA A 70 5.78 -23.31 -3.45
C ALA A 70 6.85 -22.36 -2.91
N MET A 71 6.87 -21.11 -3.40
CA MET A 71 7.77 -20.06 -2.91
C MET A 71 7.46 -19.64 -1.45
N LEU A 72 6.20 -19.75 -0.99
CA LEU A 72 5.81 -19.42 0.38
C LEU A 72 6.47 -20.33 1.41
N THR A 73 6.65 -21.64 1.11
CA THR A 73 7.22 -22.62 2.05
C THR A 73 8.64 -22.27 2.48
N ASP A 74 9.37 -21.56 1.65
CA ASP A 74 10.72 -21.06 1.95
C ASP A 74 10.72 -19.79 2.83
N VAL A 75 9.62 -19.06 2.86
CA VAL A 75 9.48 -17.78 3.57
C VAL A 75 8.96 -17.97 4.99
N VAL A 76 8.08 -18.95 5.19
CA VAL A 76 7.41 -19.19 6.47
C VAL A 76 7.81 -20.53 7.07
N LYS A 77 7.78 -20.61 8.40
CA LYS A 77 8.07 -21.84 9.13
C LYS A 77 6.98 -22.89 8.95
N ARG A 78 5.72 -22.42 8.89
CA ARG A 78 4.53 -23.25 8.63
C ARG A 78 3.36 -22.40 8.14
N VAL A 79 2.49 -23.03 7.36
CA VAL A 79 1.19 -22.46 6.96
C VAL A 79 0.13 -23.03 7.90
N THR A 80 -0.55 -22.16 8.66
CA THR A 80 -1.62 -22.60 9.57
C THR A 80 -2.89 -22.94 8.78
N PRO A 81 -3.82 -23.76 9.33
CA PRO A 81 -5.12 -24.01 8.69
C PRO A 81 -5.93 -22.73 8.43
N LEU A 82 -5.82 -21.72 9.31
CA LEU A 82 -6.42 -20.42 9.10
C LEU A 82 -5.80 -19.68 7.91
N ALA A 83 -4.45 -19.66 7.84
CA ALA A 83 -3.75 -19.04 6.72
C ALA A 83 -4.14 -19.72 5.40
N ARG A 84 -4.25 -21.05 5.36
CA ARG A 84 -4.70 -21.82 4.19
C ARG A 84 -6.04 -21.32 3.68
N ARG A 85 -7.08 -21.32 4.53
CA ARG A 85 -8.43 -20.86 4.14
C ARG A 85 -8.42 -19.42 3.61
N LEU A 86 -7.62 -18.54 4.22
CA LEU A 86 -7.53 -17.14 3.78
C LEU A 86 -6.78 -16.99 2.44
N MET A 87 -5.76 -17.82 2.21
CA MET A 87 -5.03 -17.86 0.93
C MET A 87 -5.93 -18.37 -0.18
N ASP A 88 -6.63 -19.48 0.03
CA ASP A 88 -7.55 -20.07 -0.96
C ASP A 88 -8.63 -19.08 -1.38
N ALA A 89 -9.12 -18.25 -0.45
CA ALA A 89 -10.14 -17.26 -0.71
C ALA A 89 -9.64 -15.97 -1.39
N PHE A 90 -8.39 -15.54 -1.12
CA PHE A 90 -7.97 -14.18 -1.44
C PHE A 90 -6.62 -14.06 -2.14
N TRP A 91 -5.88 -15.14 -2.36
CA TRP A 91 -4.65 -15.12 -3.14
C TRP A 91 -4.85 -15.76 -4.52
N PRO A 92 -4.23 -15.18 -5.54
CA PRO A 92 -3.47 -13.93 -5.58
C PRO A 92 -4.37 -12.69 -5.36
N GLY A 93 -3.95 -11.76 -4.46
CA GLY A 93 -4.82 -10.61 -4.16
C GLY A 93 -4.35 -9.68 -3.05
N PRO A 94 -5.26 -8.79 -2.59
CA PRO A 94 -4.94 -7.70 -1.67
C PRO A 94 -4.95 -8.12 -0.19
N LEU A 95 -4.49 -9.34 0.11
CA LEU A 95 -4.34 -9.88 1.45
C LEU A 95 -2.87 -10.12 1.79
N THR A 96 -2.43 -9.60 2.93
CA THR A 96 -1.13 -9.89 3.54
C THR A 96 -1.37 -10.69 4.83
N LEU A 97 -0.65 -11.78 5.01
CA LEU A 97 -0.70 -12.61 6.20
C LEU A 97 0.56 -12.42 7.05
N ILE A 98 0.40 -12.35 8.35
CA ILE A 98 1.51 -12.45 9.32
C ILE A 98 1.60 -13.91 9.74
N LEU A 99 2.77 -14.50 9.51
CA LEU A 99 3.12 -15.87 9.85
C LEU A 99 4.49 -15.94 10.56
N GLU A 100 4.84 -17.06 11.16
CA GLU A 100 6.18 -17.29 11.69
C GLU A 100 7.18 -17.36 10.53
N LYS A 101 8.26 -16.58 10.62
CA LYS A 101 9.27 -16.53 9.55
C LYS A 101 10.15 -17.79 9.54
N SER A 102 10.58 -18.21 8.36
CA SER A 102 11.67 -19.18 8.24
C SER A 102 13.02 -18.55 8.59
N ALA A 103 14.03 -19.38 8.83
CA ALA A 103 15.39 -18.92 9.09
C ALA A 103 16.01 -18.18 7.88
N ARG A 104 15.54 -18.47 6.65
CA ARG A 104 16.02 -17.82 5.41
C ARG A 104 15.71 -16.31 5.36
N VAL A 105 14.65 -15.85 6.03
CA VAL A 105 14.24 -14.43 6.00
C VAL A 105 15.09 -13.62 6.96
N PRO A 106 15.92 -12.67 6.48
CA PRO A 106 16.80 -11.88 7.34
C PRO A 106 16.03 -10.96 8.30
N GLY A 107 16.63 -10.68 9.46
CA GLY A 107 16.10 -9.71 10.42
C GLY A 107 15.85 -8.31 9.85
N ALA A 108 16.65 -7.88 8.87
CA ALA A 108 16.46 -6.61 8.18
C ALA A 108 15.10 -6.51 7.47
N VAL A 109 14.52 -7.61 7.01
CA VAL A 109 13.19 -7.64 6.37
C VAL A 109 12.07 -7.56 7.41
N THR A 110 12.28 -8.18 8.56
CA THR A 110 11.26 -8.32 9.62
C THR A 110 11.43 -7.32 10.77
N ALA A 111 12.34 -6.36 10.63
CA ALA A 111 12.71 -5.43 11.70
C ALA A 111 13.10 -6.16 13.01
N GLY A 112 13.84 -7.27 12.89
CA GLY A 112 14.28 -8.11 14.00
C GLY A 112 13.21 -9.06 14.56
N GLY A 113 11.98 -9.02 14.06
CA GLY A 113 10.86 -9.84 14.55
C GLY A 113 10.96 -11.32 14.13
N SER A 114 10.26 -12.18 14.87
CA SER A 114 10.11 -13.62 14.60
C SER A 114 9.02 -13.94 13.57
N THR A 115 8.32 -12.93 13.08
CA THR A 115 7.22 -13.06 12.11
C THR A 115 7.56 -12.36 10.81
N VAL A 116 6.92 -12.79 9.73
CA VAL A 116 7.02 -12.18 8.40
C VAL A 116 5.61 -11.84 7.90
N ALA A 117 5.50 -10.66 7.27
CA ALA A 117 4.34 -10.29 6.49
C ALA A 117 4.52 -10.83 5.07
N VAL A 118 3.62 -11.68 4.59
CA VAL A 118 3.73 -12.32 3.28
C VAL A 118 2.48 -12.11 2.44
N ARG A 119 2.63 -11.96 1.11
CA ARG A 119 1.53 -11.71 0.18
C ARG A 119 1.82 -12.30 -1.20
N CYS A 120 0.81 -12.85 -1.85
CA CYS A 120 0.82 -13.13 -3.29
C CYS A 120 0.02 -12.04 -4.03
N PRO A 121 0.65 -11.10 -4.76
CA PRO A 121 -0.05 -9.97 -5.39
C PRO A 121 -0.89 -10.41 -6.58
N GLY A 122 -2.05 -9.76 -6.79
CA GLY A 122 -2.97 -10.05 -7.89
C GLY A 122 -2.54 -9.49 -9.25
N HIS A 123 -1.46 -8.71 -9.33
CA HIS A 123 -1.01 -8.09 -10.58
C HIS A 123 -0.08 -9.00 -11.38
N ALA A 124 -0.40 -9.21 -12.68
CA ALA A 124 0.35 -10.14 -13.54
C ALA A 124 1.84 -9.80 -13.63
N ALA A 125 2.20 -8.52 -13.85
CA ALA A 125 3.61 -8.11 -13.96
C ALA A 125 4.39 -8.31 -12.65
N ALA A 126 3.76 -8.11 -11.48
CA ALA A 126 4.40 -8.40 -10.19
C ALA A 126 4.74 -9.89 -10.06
N ARG A 127 3.78 -10.77 -10.33
CA ARG A 127 4.00 -12.23 -10.27
C ARG A 127 5.00 -12.71 -11.32
N ALA A 128 4.95 -12.12 -12.52
CA ALA A 128 5.91 -12.46 -13.58
C ALA A 128 7.34 -12.06 -13.18
N LEU A 129 7.54 -10.89 -12.57
CA LEU A 129 8.84 -10.46 -12.05
C LEU A 129 9.35 -11.40 -10.97
N ILE A 130 8.51 -11.72 -9.97
CA ILE A 130 8.88 -12.61 -8.85
C ILE A 130 9.21 -14.01 -9.37
N ARG A 131 8.40 -14.53 -10.29
CA ARG A 131 8.65 -15.85 -10.91
C ARG A 131 9.93 -15.86 -11.74
N ALA A 132 10.18 -14.81 -12.53
CA ALA A 132 11.41 -14.70 -13.32
C ALA A 132 12.67 -14.54 -12.46
N LEU A 133 12.55 -13.92 -11.28
CA LEU A 133 13.64 -13.83 -10.31
C LEU A 133 13.94 -15.18 -9.63
N GLY A 134 12.94 -16.07 -9.53
CA GLY A 134 13.06 -17.35 -8.82
C GLY A 134 13.11 -17.22 -7.28
N GLU A 135 12.98 -16.02 -6.75
CA GLU A 135 13.05 -15.71 -5.31
C GLU A 135 11.96 -14.72 -4.89
N PRO A 136 11.54 -14.73 -3.59
CA PRO A 136 10.64 -13.72 -3.04
C PRO A 136 11.23 -12.31 -3.10
N VAL A 137 10.35 -11.31 -3.21
CA VAL A 137 10.71 -9.89 -3.23
C VAL A 137 10.17 -9.19 -1.98
N ALA A 138 11.04 -8.60 -1.17
CA ALA A 138 10.65 -7.76 -0.04
C ALA A 138 10.35 -6.34 -0.54
N ALA A 139 9.14 -5.85 -0.30
CA ALA A 139 8.72 -4.53 -0.78
C ALA A 139 7.74 -3.82 0.15
N PRO A 140 8.00 -2.56 0.54
CA PRO A 140 7.01 -1.61 0.98
C PRO A 140 6.42 -0.87 -0.23
N SER A 141 5.48 0.08 -0.03
CA SER A 141 5.05 1.01 -1.09
C SER A 141 6.21 1.84 -1.66
N ALA A 142 6.20 2.19 -2.96
CA ALA A 142 7.31 2.85 -3.66
C ALA A 142 7.27 4.40 -3.56
N ASN A 143 7.04 4.96 -2.36
CA ASN A 143 7.05 6.41 -2.06
C ASN A 143 8.16 6.76 -1.08
N LEU A 144 8.51 8.04 -0.98
CA LEU A 144 9.25 8.56 0.18
C LEU A 144 8.42 8.33 1.45
N SER A 145 9.09 8.02 2.57
CA SER A 145 8.40 7.73 3.83
C SER A 145 7.51 8.90 4.26
N GLY A 146 6.33 8.61 4.77
CA GLY A 146 5.34 9.60 5.20
C GLY A 146 4.38 10.08 4.12
N ARG A 147 4.74 10.05 2.83
CA ARG A 147 3.90 10.52 1.71
C ARG A 147 2.79 9.52 1.35
N PRO A 148 1.72 9.95 0.63
CA PRO A 148 0.71 9.04 0.10
C PRO A 148 1.31 7.94 -0.76
N SER A 149 0.80 6.70 -0.70
CA SER A 149 1.32 5.60 -1.49
C SER A 149 1.12 5.83 -2.99
N PRO A 150 2.06 5.42 -3.87
CA PRO A 150 1.98 5.65 -5.30
C PRO A 150 1.03 4.64 -5.95
N THR A 151 0.12 5.14 -6.80
CA THR A 151 -0.84 4.34 -7.56
C THR A 151 -0.57 4.34 -9.06
N THR A 152 0.47 5.07 -9.51
CA THR A 152 0.97 5.11 -10.89
C THR A 152 2.50 5.15 -10.90
N ALA A 153 3.12 4.78 -12.03
CA ALA A 153 4.56 4.91 -12.22
C ALA A 153 5.04 6.37 -12.13
N ALA A 154 4.23 7.34 -12.58
CA ALA A 154 4.52 8.76 -12.46
C ALA A 154 4.64 9.21 -10.99
N HIS A 155 3.80 8.67 -10.09
CA HIS A 155 3.91 8.92 -8.64
C HIS A 155 5.22 8.38 -8.08
N VAL A 156 5.64 7.18 -8.50
CA VAL A 156 6.94 6.59 -8.10
C VAL A 156 8.09 7.44 -8.59
N LEU A 157 8.07 7.83 -9.87
CA LEU A 157 9.11 8.64 -10.48
C LEU A 157 9.27 9.99 -9.75
N ARG A 158 8.17 10.64 -9.37
CA ARG A 158 8.18 11.91 -8.62
C ARG A 158 8.90 11.77 -7.26
N ASP A 159 8.72 10.63 -6.58
CA ASP A 159 9.30 10.43 -5.25
C ASP A 159 10.72 9.83 -5.29
N LEU A 160 11.01 8.95 -6.26
CA LEU A 160 12.19 8.09 -6.23
C LEU A 160 13.13 8.29 -7.43
N ARG A 161 12.93 9.32 -8.27
CA ARG A 161 13.88 9.68 -9.33
C ARG A 161 15.29 9.85 -8.75
N GLY A 162 16.28 9.26 -9.38
CA GLY A 162 17.67 9.30 -8.92
C GLY A 162 17.99 8.39 -7.73
N ARG A 163 17.00 7.65 -7.20
CA ARG A 163 17.14 6.71 -6.07
C ARG A 163 16.94 5.25 -6.47
N VAL A 164 16.22 5.00 -7.57
CA VAL A 164 15.96 3.68 -8.14
C VAL A 164 16.31 3.68 -9.62
N ALA A 165 16.85 2.56 -10.11
CA ALA A 165 17.28 2.47 -11.51
C ALA A 165 16.10 2.16 -12.44
N LEU A 166 15.11 1.38 -12.00
CA LEU A 166 14.03 0.89 -12.87
C LEU A 166 12.66 0.96 -12.18
N ILE A 167 11.68 1.45 -12.92
CA ILE A 167 10.25 1.41 -12.60
C ILE A 167 9.56 0.62 -13.71
N ILE A 168 8.89 -0.47 -13.37
CA ILE A 168 8.00 -1.20 -14.28
C ILE A 168 6.63 -0.51 -14.26
N ASP A 169 6.23 0.07 -15.37
CA ASP A 169 4.94 0.77 -15.51
C ASP A 169 3.84 -0.19 -15.98
N GLY A 170 3.09 -0.75 -15.05
CA GLY A 170 1.91 -1.59 -15.31
C GLY A 170 0.59 -0.82 -15.34
N GLY A 171 0.62 0.50 -15.43
CA GLY A 171 -0.55 1.37 -15.39
C GLY A 171 -1.06 1.67 -13.97
N PRO A 172 -2.24 2.28 -13.84
CA PRO A 172 -2.84 2.65 -12.57
C PRO A 172 -3.25 1.43 -11.73
N CYS A 173 -3.04 1.49 -10.42
CA CYS A 173 -3.46 0.45 -9.49
C CYS A 173 -4.98 0.44 -9.32
N ARG A 174 -5.62 -0.72 -9.53
CA ARG A 174 -7.09 -0.84 -9.50
C ARG A 174 -7.72 -0.66 -8.12
N LYS A 175 -7.01 -1.00 -7.05
CA LYS A 175 -7.52 -0.91 -5.65
C LYS A 175 -7.16 0.39 -4.95
N GLY A 176 -6.03 1.00 -5.28
CA GLY A 176 -5.59 2.32 -4.81
C GLY A 176 -5.24 2.45 -3.33
N LEU A 177 -5.51 1.44 -2.51
CA LEU A 177 -5.09 1.36 -1.10
C LEU A 177 -4.29 0.07 -0.88
N GLU A 178 -3.44 0.06 0.15
CA GLU A 178 -2.64 -1.11 0.51
C GLU A 178 -3.52 -2.30 0.92
N SER A 179 -2.93 -3.49 0.88
CA SER A 179 -3.55 -4.74 1.30
C SER A 179 -4.07 -4.71 2.73
N ALA A 180 -5.12 -5.48 3.02
CA ALA A 180 -5.43 -5.86 4.39
C ALA A 180 -4.26 -6.66 4.98
N ILE A 181 -3.98 -6.51 6.29
CA ILE A 181 -2.98 -7.30 7.01
C ILE A 181 -3.70 -8.06 8.11
N VAL A 182 -3.53 -9.38 8.11
CA VAL A 182 -4.15 -10.29 9.06
C VAL A 182 -3.08 -11.13 9.74
N ASP A 183 -3.06 -11.14 11.06
CA ASP A 183 -2.30 -12.15 11.81
C ASP A 183 -3.09 -13.46 11.76
N ALA A 184 -2.50 -14.45 11.09
CA ALA A 184 -3.09 -15.76 10.86
C ALA A 184 -2.34 -16.88 11.61
N ARG A 185 -1.53 -16.57 12.60
CA ARG A 185 -0.77 -17.56 13.40
C ARG A 185 -1.67 -18.38 14.35
N GLY A 186 -2.75 -17.79 14.83
CA GLY A 186 -3.68 -18.42 15.76
C GLY A 186 -4.87 -19.08 15.09
N LYS A 187 -5.84 -19.51 15.89
CA LYS A 187 -7.11 -20.13 15.40
C LYS A 187 -8.10 -19.09 14.86
N ARG A 188 -8.03 -17.83 15.31
CA ARG A 188 -8.93 -16.73 14.94
C ARG A 188 -8.15 -15.60 14.28
N PRO A 189 -8.63 -15.00 13.18
CA PRO A 189 -7.93 -13.92 12.48
C PRO A 189 -7.92 -12.61 13.28
N VAL A 190 -6.78 -11.91 13.28
CA VAL A 190 -6.64 -10.55 13.83
C VAL A 190 -6.34 -9.59 12.71
N VAL A 191 -7.25 -8.68 12.41
CA VAL A 191 -7.02 -7.63 11.40
C VAL A 191 -6.15 -6.53 12.00
N LEU A 192 -4.91 -6.45 11.53
CA LEU A 192 -3.91 -5.45 11.98
C LEU A 192 -3.94 -4.19 11.14
N ARG A 193 -4.38 -4.29 9.89
CA ARG A 193 -4.56 -3.16 8.97
C ARG A 193 -5.75 -3.42 8.05
N HIS A 194 -6.70 -2.49 8.02
CA HIS A 194 -7.80 -2.54 7.06
C HIS A 194 -7.30 -2.24 5.65
N GLY A 195 -7.82 -2.96 4.65
CA GLY A 195 -7.58 -2.79 3.23
C GLY A 195 -8.90 -2.80 2.44
N THR A 196 -8.80 -3.07 1.14
CA THR A 196 -10.00 -3.22 0.28
C THR A 196 -10.75 -4.53 0.53
N LEU A 197 -10.11 -5.53 1.17
CA LEU A 197 -10.83 -6.67 1.75
C LEU A 197 -11.44 -6.24 3.07
N THR A 198 -12.74 -6.47 3.22
CA THR A 198 -13.46 -6.07 4.43
C THR A 198 -13.24 -7.07 5.57
N ALA A 199 -13.39 -6.59 6.79
CA ALA A 199 -13.29 -7.43 7.99
C ALA A 199 -14.32 -8.58 7.97
N GLU A 200 -15.52 -8.29 7.47
CA GLU A 200 -16.63 -9.24 7.33
C GLU A 200 -16.30 -10.34 6.31
N ALA A 201 -15.66 -10.00 5.18
CA ALA A 201 -15.22 -10.98 4.17
C ALA A 201 -14.11 -11.88 4.74
N ILE A 202 -13.16 -11.30 5.49
CA ILE A 202 -12.08 -12.04 6.15
C ILE A 202 -12.66 -13.02 7.18
N ALA A 203 -13.61 -12.60 8.01
CA ALA A 203 -14.26 -13.46 9.01
C ALA A 203 -14.99 -14.65 8.36
N ARG A 204 -15.73 -14.39 7.26
CA ARG A 204 -16.42 -15.46 6.51
C ARG A 204 -15.44 -16.48 5.94
N ALA A 205 -14.40 -16.05 5.25
CA ALA A 205 -13.41 -16.95 4.67
C ALA A 205 -12.62 -17.72 5.74
N ALA A 206 -12.38 -17.09 6.90
CA ALA A 206 -11.75 -17.74 8.04
C ALA A 206 -12.62 -18.80 8.71
N GLY A 207 -13.95 -18.78 8.50
CA GLY A 207 -14.89 -19.61 9.25
C GLY A 207 -14.87 -19.33 10.77
N ALA A 208 -14.45 -18.10 11.17
CA ALA A 208 -14.27 -17.74 12.57
C ALA A 208 -14.44 -16.22 12.77
N PRO A 209 -14.99 -15.77 13.92
CA PRO A 209 -15.07 -14.37 14.24
C PRO A 209 -13.68 -13.74 14.40
N LEU A 210 -13.58 -12.45 14.08
CA LEU A 210 -12.34 -11.70 14.29
C LEU A 210 -12.00 -11.60 15.77
N ARG A 211 -10.72 -11.68 16.09
CA ARG A 211 -10.22 -11.30 17.40
C ARG A 211 -9.82 -9.83 17.37
N VAL A 212 -10.22 -9.09 18.41
CA VAL A 212 -9.77 -7.70 18.60
C VAL A 212 -8.29 -7.72 18.98
N PRO A 213 -7.43 -6.87 18.34
CA PRO A 213 -6.04 -6.76 18.77
C PRO A 213 -5.95 -6.33 20.23
N GLY A 214 -5.21 -7.07 21.07
CA GLY A 214 -4.83 -6.64 22.40
C GLY A 214 -3.60 -5.73 22.31
N GLY A 215 -3.71 -4.47 22.73
CA GLY A 215 -2.60 -3.52 22.78
C GLY A 215 -2.10 -2.99 21.41
N SER A 216 -1.05 -2.18 21.43
CA SER A 216 -0.36 -1.72 20.22
C SER A 216 0.51 -2.85 19.66
N SER A 217 0.04 -3.53 18.59
CA SER A 217 0.84 -4.58 17.95
C SER A 217 1.90 -3.98 17.02
N PRO A 218 3.21 -4.16 17.29
CA PRO A 218 4.29 -3.69 16.43
C PRO A 218 4.41 -4.49 15.11
N LEU A 219 3.58 -5.49 14.90
CA LEU A 219 3.69 -6.49 13.84
C LEU A 219 3.27 -6.01 12.45
N SER A 220 2.64 -4.82 12.33
CA SER A 220 2.04 -4.39 11.07
C SER A 220 2.80 -3.24 10.41
N PRO A 221 3.24 -3.40 9.15
CA PRO A 221 3.81 -2.31 8.36
C PRO A 221 2.87 -1.10 8.24
N GLY A 222 3.38 0.12 8.49
CA GLY A 222 2.64 1.37 8.26
C GLY A 222 1.69 1.80 9.39
N THR A 223 1.80 1.25 10.60
CA THR A 223 0.94 1.62 11.73
C THR A 223 1.62 2.52 12.76
N LYS A 224 2.96 2.51 12.86
CA LYS A 224 3.74 3.20 13.91
C LYS A 224 4.04 4.68 13.63
N HIS A 225 4.30 5.04 12.38
CA HIS A 225 4.83 6.35 12.01
C HIS A 225 3.80 7.19 11.24
N ARG A 226 4.07 8.52 11.11
CA ARG A 226 3.28 9.40 10.23
C ARG A 226 3.27 8.83 8.81
N HIS A 227 2.08 8.63 8.26
CA HIS A 227 1.87 8.00 6.96
C HIS A 227 0.77 8.71 6.18
N TYR A 228 0.88 8.67 4.84
CA TYR A 228 -0.15 9.12 3.89
C TYR A 228 -0.39 10.63 3.85
N ALA A 229 0.50 11.42 4.45
CA ALA A 229 0.34 12.87 4.51
C ALA A 229 0.90 13.53 3.22
N PRO A 230 0.07 14.22 2.42
CA PRO A 230 0.57 15.12 1.38
C PRO A 230 1.22 16.35 2.03
N SER A 231 1.86 17.22 1.24
CA SER A 231 2.42 18.49 1.72
C SER A 231 1.34 19.50 2.12
N CYS A 232 0.13 19.38 1.55
CA CYS A 232 -1.00 20.23 1.90
C CYS A 232 -1.69 19.79 3.21
N ARG A 233 -2.39 20.74 3.85
CA ARG A 233 -3.23 20.44 5.01
C ARG A 233 -4.48 19.68 4.57
N VAL A 234 -4.71 18.48 5.10
CA VAL A 234 -5.94 17.71 4.86
C VAL A 234 -6.96 18.01 5.94
N ILE A 235 -8.17 18.38 5.52
CA ILE A 235 -9.31 18.75 6.37
C ILE A 235 -10.45 17.79 6.06
N LEU A 236 -10.83 16.97 7.04
CA LEU A 236 -11.93 16.02 6.88
C LEU A 236 -13.27 16.71 7.02
N VAL A 237 -14.17 16.49 6.07
CA VAL A 237 -15.49 17.13 6.03
C VAL A 237 -16.62 16.11 5.92
N PRO A 238 -17.68 16.24 6.72
CA PRO A 238 -18.85 15.37 6.62
C PRO A 238 -19.59 15.56 5.27
N PRO A 239 -20.19 14.49 4.72
CA PRO A 239 -20.97 14.57 3.48
C PRO A 239 -22.11 15.60 3.50
N ALA A 240 -22.69 15.86 4.67
CA ALA A 240 -23.74 16.85 4.84
C ALA A 240 -23.27 18.28 4.52
N LEU A 241 -22.05 18.66 4.95
CA LEU A 241 -21.48 19.97 4.66
C LEU A 241 -21.15 20.12 3.17
N VAL A 242 -20.70 19.04 2.51
CA VAL A 242 -20.47 19.03 1.06
C VAL A 242 -21.77 19.27 0.31
N ARG A 243 -22.84 18.54 0.64
CA ARG A 243 -24.15 18.69 -0.02
C ARG A 243 -24.79 20.07 0.16
N ARG A 244 -24.57 20.70 1.31
CA ARG A 244 -25.09 22.04 1.60
C ARG A 244 -24.25 23.18 0.99
N GLY A 245 -23.07 22.86 0.41
CA GLY A 245 -22.14 23.90 -0.03
C GLY A 245 -21.51 24.71 1.11
N ALA A 246 -21.61 24.22 2.37
CA ALA A 246 -21.25 24.95 3.58
C ALA A 246 -19.78 24.76 3.98
N LEU A 247 -18.85 25.03 3.06
CA LEU A 247 -17.39 24.97 3.31
C LEU A 247 -16.79 26.36 3.14
N ALA A 248 -16.90 27.21 4.15
CA ALA A 248 -16.46 28.60 4.10
C ALA A 248 -15.00 28.79 3.68
N GLY A 249 -14.10 27.89 4.10
CA GLY A 249 -12.68 27.95 3.72
C GLY A 249 -12.37 27.54 2.28
N LEU A 250 -13.35 27.05 1.52
CA LEU A 250 -13.13 26.55 0.16
C LEU A 250 -12.96 27.68 -0.87
N SER A 251 -13.42 28.89 -0.56
CA SER A 251 -13.21 30.10 -1.37
C SER A 251 -11.80 30.68 -1.24
N ALA A 252 -11.02 30.24 -0.23
CA ALA A 252 -9.67 30.73 -0.02
C ALA A 252 -8.72 30.29 -1.14
N ALA A 253 -7.79 31.16 -1.50
CA ALA A 253 -6.75 30.84 -2.49
C ALA A 253 -5.94 29.60 -2.05
N GLY A 254 -5.76 28.63 -2.93
CA GLY A 254 -5.06 27.37 -2.67
C GLY A 254 -5.92 26.34 -1.93
N ALA A 255 -7.24 26.53 -1.87
CA ALA A 255 -8.15 25.49 -1.38
C ALA A 255 -8.48 24.47 -2.48
N GLY A 256 -8.67 23.21 -2.08
CA GLY A 256 -9.08 22.11 -2.97
C GLY A 256 -10.13 21.22 -2.32
N LEU A 257 -10.85 20.45 -3.13
CA LEU A 257 -11.93 19.57 -2.70
C LEU A 257 -11.83 18.20 -3.32
N VAL A 258 -11.88 17.14 -2.48
CA VAL A 258 -12.13 15.77 -2.91
C VAL A 258 -13.48 15.33 -2.33
N HIS A 259 -14.43 14.99 -3.20
CA HIS A 259 -15.78 14.73 -2.78
C HIS A 259 -16.48 13.63 -3.59
N ARG A 260 -17.56 13.06 -3.04
CA ARG A 260 -18.47 12.11 -3.67
C ARG A 260 -19.85 12.74 -3.89
N ALA A 261 -20.38 13.36 -2.87
CA ALA A 261 -21.65 14.05 -2.96
C ALA A 261 -21.60 15.19 -4.00
N PRO A 262 -22.71 15.57 -4.63
CA PRO A 262 -22.77 16.77 -5.45
C PRO A 262 -22.33 17.99 -4.65
N TRP A 263 -21.50 18.85 -5.26
CA TRP A 263 -21.10 20.13 -4.70
C TRP A 263 -21.90 21.24 -5.40
N PRO A 264 -22.76 21.96 -4.70
CA PRO A 264 -23.61 22.99 -5.31
C PRO A 264 -22.92 24.36 -5.44
N GLY A 265 -21.84 24.59 -4.70
CA GLY A 265 -21.13 25.86 -4.70
C GLY A 265 -20.17 26.05 -5.88
N ARG A 266 -19.51 27.22 -5.95
CA ARG A 266 -18.46 27.51 -6.91
C ARG A 266 -17.33 26.48 -6.76
N ARG A 267 -16.89 25.90 -7.88
CA ARG A 267 -15.77 24.95 -7.88
C ARG A 267 -14.47 25.66 -7.48
N PRO A 268 -13.70 25.09 -6.51
CA PRO A 268 -12.35 25.56 -6.24
C PRO A 268 -11.44 25.25 -7.43
N ALA A 269 -10.25 25.88 -7.46
CA ALA A 269 -9.27 25.66 -8.52
C ALA A 269 -8.87 24.20 -8.69
N PHE A 270 -8.85 23.44 -7.59
CA PHE A 270 -8.68 22.00 -7.59
C PHE A 270 -9.93 21.30 -7.03
N ALA A 271 -10.55 20.44 -7.82
CA ALA A 271 -11.68 19.62 -7.38
C ALA A 271 -11.67 18.26 -8.05
N VAL A 272 -11.77 17.20 -7.23
CA VAL A 272 -11.91 15.82 -7.70
C VAL A 272 -13.21 15.24 -7.19
N ARG A 273 -14.17 14.98 -8.08
CA ARG A 273 -15.39 14.25 -7.76
C ARG A 273 -15.21 12.76 -8.04
N VAL A 274 -15.25 11.96 -6.98
CA VAL A 274 -15.19 10.49 -7.11
C VAL A 274 -16.61 9.93 -7.16
N ARG A 275 -17.00 9.41 -8.32
CA ARG A 275 -18.29 8.74 -8.51
C ARG A 275 -18.21 7.30 -8.00
N GLY A 276 -19.35 6.74 -7.57
CA GLY A 276 -19.47 5.36 -7.12
C GLY A 276 -19.35 5.17 -5.61
N GLY A 277 -19.09 3.92 -5.19
CA GLY A 277 -19.06 3.52 -3.78
C GLY A 277 -17.73 3.75 -3.07
N ALA A 278 -17.60 3.21 -1.85
CA ALA A 278 -16.38 3.31 -1.07
C ALA A 278 -15.16 2.66 -1.75
N GLY A 279 -15.39 1.64 -2.61
CA GLY A 279 -14.33 1.02 -3.41
C GLY A 279 -13.72 1.98 -4.44
N SER A 280 -14.57 2.73 -5.16
CA SER A 280 -14.10 3.75 -6.12
C SER A 280 -13.37 4.89 -5.41
N TYR A 281 -13.86 5.27 -4.22
CA TYR A 281 -13.20 6.28 -3.41
C TYR A 281 -11.81 5.81 -2.93
N ALA A 282 -11.71 4.56 -2.49
CA ALA A 282 -10.44 3.94 -2.12
C ALA A 282 -9.45 3.95 -3.30
N ALA A 283 -9.90 3.58 -4.50
CA ALA A 283 -9.07 3.56 -5.70
C ALA A 283 -8.52 4.94 -6.09
N ALA A 284 -9.31 6.00 -5.86
CA ALA A 284 -8.94 7.38 -6.24
C ALA A 284 -8.18 8.14 -5.14
N LEU A 285 -8.25 7.72 -3.87
CA LEU A 285 -7.83 8.53 -2.73
C LEU A 285 -6.37 9.01 -2.82
N PHE A 286 -5.41 8.10 -2.99
CA PHE A 286 -4.00 8.49 -3.00
C PHE A 286 -3.63 9.29 -4.26
N ALA A 287 -4.25 9.00 -5.40
CA ALA A 287 -4.07 9.82 -6.60
C ALA A 287 -4.56 11.25 -6.34
N ALA A 288 -5.77 11.41 -5.80
CA ALA A 288 -6.33 12.72 -5.49
C ALA A 288 -5.49 13.54 -4.49
N LEU A 289 -4.94 12.88 -3.44
CA LEU A 289 -4.02 13.54 -2.50
C LEU A 289 -2.73 14.02 -3.19
N ARG A 290 -2.17 13.21 -4.11
CA ARG A 290 -0.96 13.55 -4.86
C ARG A 290 -1.19 14.60 -5.93
N ASP A 291 -2.33 14.58 -6.57
CA ASP A 291 -2.71 15.55 -7.59
C ASP A 291 -2.98 16.92 -6.96
N ALA A 292 -3.61 16.96 -5.78
CA ALA A 292 -3.77 18.18 -5.00
C ALA A 292 -2.42 18.81 -4.63
N GLU A 293 -1.47 17.98 -4.16
CA GLU A 293 -0.11 18.43 -3.87
C GLU A 293 0.59 18.98 -5.13
N ALA A 294 0.46 18.30 -6.27
CA ALA A 294 1.04 18.72 -7.53
C ALA A 294 0.42 20.02 -8.08
N ALA A 295 -0.86 20.26 -7.78
CA ALA A 295 -1.57 21.48 -8.14
C ALA A 295 -1.30 22.65 -7.17
N GLY A 296 -0.39 22.50 -6.20
CA GLY A 296 -0.05 23.55 -5.24
C GLY A 296 -1.16 23.87 -4.22
N VAL A 297 -2.08 22.91 -3.98
CA VAL A 297 -3.14 23.08 -2.98
C VAL A 297 -2.50 23.22 -1.59
N ARG A 298 -2.94 24.23 -0.83
CA ARG A 298 -2.49 24.46 0.56
C ARG A 298 -3.41 23.80 1.59
N SER A 299 -4.72 23.85 1.34
CA SER A 299 -5.75 23.24 2.20
C SER A 299 -6.69 22.37 1.35
N LEU A 300 -6.67 21.07 1.59
CA LEU A 300 -7.48 20.08 0.88
C LEU A 300 -8.63 19.60 1.77
N TYR A 301 -9.85 19.96 1.41
CA TYR A 301 -11.07 19.46 2.02
C TYR A 301 -11.40 18.10 1.41
N VAL A 302 -11.55 17.07 2.26
CA VAL A 302 -11.78 15.69 1.81
C VAL A 302 -13.03 15.16 2.48
N GLU A 303 -14.05 14.82 1.66
CA GLU A 303 -15.30 14.25 2.15
C GLU A 303 -15.05 12.90 2.83
N THR A 304 -15.58 12.73 4.05
CA THR A 304 -15.53 11.47 4.78
C THR A 304 -16.51 10.44 4.20
N VAL A 305 -16.28 9.16 4.49
CA VAL A 305 -17.15 8.05 4.12
C VAL A 305 -17.59 7.29 5.37
N PRO A 306 -18.70 6.52 5.33
CA PRO A 306 -19.09 5.65 6.44
C PRO A 306 -17.96 4.71 6.87
N ASP A 307 -17.71 4.63 8.19
CA ASP A 307 -16.63 3.81 8.78
C ASP A 307 -17.05 2.32 8.90
N ARG A 308 -17.40 1.73 7.75
CA ARG A 308 -17.80 0.33 7.61
C ARG A 308 -17.35 -0.24 6.28
N GLY A 309 -17.17 -1.56 6.21
CA GLY A 309 -16.67 -2.23 5.02
C GLY A 309 -15.34 -1.61 4.54
N VAL A 310 -15.22 -1.34 3.24
CA VAL A 310 -14.05 -0.66 2.63
C VAL A 310 -13.84 0.75 3.19
N GLY A 311 -14.92 1.42 3.64
CA GLY A 311 -14.83 2.75 4.24
C GLY A 311 -13.94 2.81 5.48
N ARG A 312 -13.80 1.73 6.26
CA ARG A 312 -12.84 1.64 7.38
C ARG A 312 -11.40 1.88 6.92
N ALA A 313 -11.01 1.27 5.81
CA ALA A 313 -9.68 1.47 5.24
C ALA A 313 -9.48 2.91 4.74
N VAL A 314 -10.47 3.48 4.06
CA VAL A 314 -10.45 4.87 3.60
C VAL A 314 -10.31 5.82 4.79
N MET A 315 -11.16 5.67 5.82
CA MET A 315 -11.14 6.52 7.00
C MET A 315 -9.85 6.41 7.82
N ASP A 316 -9.27 5.21 7.93
CA ASP A 316 -7.95 5.05 8.57
C ASP A 316 -6.88 5.88 7.84
N ARG A 317 -6.83 5.83 6.49
CA ARG A 317 -5.87 6.60 5.68
C ARG A 317 -6.13 8.10 5.78
N LEU A 318 -7.37 8.53 5.73
CA LEU A 318 -7.77 9.94 5.84
C LEU A 318 -7.41 10.52 7.22
N ARG A 319 -7.71 9.80 8.32
CA ARG A 319 -7.34 10.25 9.67
C ARG A 319 -5.83 10.38 9.82
N ARG A 320 -5.05 9.47 9.23
CA ARG A 320 -3.58 9.55 9.24
C ARG A 320 -3.05 10.69 8.38
N ALA A 321 -3.65 10.93 7.21
CA ALA A 321 -3.29 12.05 6.34
C ALA A 321 -3.58 13.41 6.98
N ALA A 322 -4.66 13.51 7.79
CA ALA A 322 -5.07 14.73 8.48
C ALA A 322 -4.31 15.01 9.78
N ARG A 323 -3.57 14.05 10.33
CA ARG A 323 -2.71 14.26 11.52
C ARG A 323 -1.51 15.13 11.14
N ARG A 324 -1.34 16.23 11.86
CA ARG A 324 -0.17 17.13 11.76
C ARG A 324 1.05 16.57 12.49
#